data_361704f9252fc68f92902663ed26be74
#
_entry.id   361704f9252fc68f92902663ed26be74
#
_cell.length_a   1.000
_cell.length_b   1.000
_cell.length_c   1.000
_cell.angle_alpha   90.00
_cell.angle_beta   90.00
_cell.angle_gamma   90.00
#
_symmetry.space_group_name_H-M   'P 1'
#
loop_
_entity.id
_entity.type
_entity.pdbx_description
1 polymer ?
#
loop_
_entity_poly.entity_id
_entity_poly.type
_entity_poly.pdbx_seq_one_letter_code
_entity_poly.pdbx_strand_id
1 'polypeptide(L)'
;MSEYKYVVAKIGNDNSNNGASFRLFDENSYWSGAAEYEVKNSKQVVVDLNNMYKSNSKVKLDPSHIYGVGFWSFGGSPIIIDKVYLTNSDDYEDPTGIEDVTVDKDPLVDVYTITGIKLRTQVRRSEVIRELPAGIYIVGREKIAILK
;
A
#
# COMPACT_ATOMS: atom_id res chain seq x y z
N MET A 1 12.98 3.70 15.62
CA MET A 1 13.23 3.93 14.17
C MET A 1 14.70 4.10 13.81
N SER A 2 15.61 4.12 14.77
CA SER A 2 17.07 4.40 14.60
C SER A 2 17.85 3.42 13.72
N GLU A 3 17.28 2.25 13.40
CA GLU A 3 17.91 1.22 12.53
C GLU A 3 17.63 1.45 11.04
N TYR A 4 16.79 2.41 10.71
CA TYR A 4 16.39 2.73 9.35
C TYR A 4 16.88 4.12 8.95
N LYS A 5 17.12 4.29 7.64
CA LYS A 5 17.48 5.59 7.06
C LYS A 5 16.26 6.46 6.79
N TYR A 6 15.18 5.85 6.31
CA TYR A 6 14.02 6.56 5.80
C TYR A 6 12.70 6.04 6.36
N VAL A 7 11.76 6.96 6.53
CA VAL A 7 10.33 6.68 6.60
C VAL A 7 9.71 7.13 5.27
N VAL A 8 8.91 6.27 4.66
CA VAL A 8 8.24 6.54 3.39
C VAL A 8 6.74 6.40 3.57
N ALA A 9 6.00 7.42 3.16
CA ALA A 9 4.55 7.37 3.06
C ALA A 9 4.15 7.38 1.58
N LYS A 10 3.51 6.32 1.10
CA LYS A 10 2.92 6.27 -0.25
C LYS A 10 1.53 6.87 -0.22
N ILE A 11 1.28 7.78 -1.14
CA ILE A 11 0.05 8.56 -1.22
C ILE A 11 -0.75 8.10 -2.44
N GLY A 12 -2.04 7.85 -2.24
CA GLY A 12 -2.92 7.39 -3.29
C GLY A 12 -3.10 8.39 -4.44
N ASN A 13 -3.54 7.88 -5.57
CA ASN A 13 -3.55 8.64 -6.84
C ASN A 13 -4.49 9.85 -6.86
N ASP A 14 -5.51 9.89 -5.99
CA ASP A 14 -6.53 10.94 -5.98
C ASP A 14 -6.26 12.04 -4.95
N ASN A 15 -5.00 12.18 -4.52
CA ASN A 15 -4.62 13.22 -3.56
C ASN A 15 -4.61 14.60 -4.21
N SER A 16 -5.74 15.28 -4.17
CA SER A 16 -5.90 16.69 -4.58
C SER A 16 -5.74 17.67 -3.42
N ASN A 17 -5.39 17.18 -2.23
CA ASN A 17 -5.31 18.00 -1.03
C ASN A 17 -4.07 18.88 -1.02
N ASN A 18 -4.27 20.19 -1.15
CA ASN A 18 -3.20 21.19 -1.19
C ASN A 18 -2.77 21.69 0.19
N GLY A 19 -3.37 21.22 1.26
CA GLY A 19 -3.09 21.65 2.63
C GLY A 19 -2.84 20.48 3.58
N ALA A 20 -2.20 19.42 3.10
CA ALA A 20 -1.90 18.24 3.90
C ALA A 20 -0.41 18.14 4.25
N SER A 21 -0.12 17.58 5.41
CA SER A 21 1.25 17.28 5.83
C SER A 21 1.35 15.91 6.48
N PHE A 22 2.49 15.27 6.27
CA PHE A 22 2.95 14.10 7.00
C PHE A 22 3.84 14.55 8.16
N ARG A 23 3.64 14.03 9.35
CA ARG A 23 4.32 14.48 10.57
C ARG A 23 4.90 13.33 11.36
N LEU A 24 6.08 13.57 11.95
CA LEU A 24 6.73 12.67 12.91
C LEU A 24 6.84 13.38 14.25
N PHE A 25 6.53 12.65 15.34
CA PHE A 25 6.49 13.18 16.70
C PHE A 25 7.47 12.44 17.58
N ASP A 26 8.31 13.17 18.30
CA ASP A 26 9.06 12.63 19.44
C ASP A 26 8.25 12.79 20.74
N GLU A 27 8.72 12.24 21.84
CA GLU A 27 8.04 12.33 23.15
C GLU A 27 7.86 13.76 23.68
N ASN A 28 8.67 14.70 23.16
CA ASN A 28 8.65 16.11 23.55
C ASN A 28 7.91 16.98 22.55
N SER A 29 7.54 16.45 21.40
CA SER A 29 6.83 17.20 20.37
C SER A 29 5.33 16.93 20.43
N TYR A 30 4.60 17.97 20.70
CA TYR A 30 3.19 18.05 20.47
C TYR A 30 2.97 18.76 19.12
N TRP A 31 1.78 19.05 18.75
CA TRP A 31 1.38 19.60 17.43
C TRP A 31 2.35 20.59 16.77
N SER A 32 2.94 21.51 17.55
CA SER A 32 3.85 22.53 17.03
C SER A 32 5.30 22.11 16.96
N GLY A 33 5.64 20.97 17.52
CA GLY A 33 7.03 20.50 17.65
C GLY A 33 7.41 19.34 16.76
N ALA A 34 6.47 18.84 15.94
CA ALA A 34 6.72 17.73 15.02
C ALA A 34 7.62 18.16 13.83
N ALA A 35 8.32 17.21 13.25
CA ALA A 35 8.83 17.35 11.90
C ALA A 35 7.66 17.27 10.91
N GLU A 36 7.58 18.20 9.99
CA GLU A 36 6.44 18.36 9.09
C GLU A 36 6.91 18.38 7.63
N TYR A 37 6.26 17.57 6.81
CA TYR A 37 6.57 17.40 5.39
C TYR A 37 5.29 17.56 4.56
N GLU A 38 5.35 18.42 3.55
CA GLU A 38 4.21 18.71 2.69
C GLU A 38 3.83 17.50 1.83
N VAL A 39 2.53 17.23 1.73
CA VAL A 39 1.97 16.10 0.95
C VAL A 39 1.47 16.54 -0.44
N LYS A 40 1.44 17.83 -0.72
CA LYS A 40 0.86 18.45 -1.92
C LYS A 40 1.30 17.78 -3.22
N ASN A 41 0.34 17.26 -3.99
CA ASN A 41 0.55 16.66 -5.32
C ASN A 41 1.64 15.55 -5.34
N SER A 42 2.01 15.01 -4.19
CA SER A 42 3.05 14.01 -4.07
C SER A 42 2.44 12.61 -4.13
N LYS A 43 3.09 11.70 -4.85
CA LYS A 43 2.79 10.27 -4.80
C LYS A 43 3.46 9.58 -3.62
N GLN A 44 4.46 10.21 -3.06
CA GLN A 44 5.13 9.74 -1.85
C GLN A 44 5.77 10.91 -1.10
N VAL A 45 5.88 10.76 0.20
CA VAL A 45 6.68 11.60 1.09
C VAL A 45 7.81 10.75 1.64
N VAL A 46 9.04 11.20 1.47
CA VAL A 46 10.24 10.54 2.00
C VAL A 46 10.85 11.42 3.08
N VAL A 47 11.10 10.83 4.23
CA VAL A 47 11.73 11.51 5.37
C VAL A 47 13.05 10.84 5.68
N ASP A 48 14.15 11.60 5.58
CA ASP A 48 15.45 11.16 6.07
C ASP A 48 15.47 11.25 7.61
N LEU A 49 15.47 10.09 8.25
CA LEU A 49 15.45 9.98 9.71
C LEU A 49 16.70 10.58 10.38
N ASN A 50 17.80 10.68 9.65
CA ASN A 50 19.02 11.30 10.14
C ASN A 50 19.02 12.82 9.99
N ASN A 51 18.02 13.38 9.30
CA ASN A 51 17.97 14.81 8.98
C ASN A 51 16.59 15.43 9.22
N MET A 52 15.93 15.03 10.29
CA MET A 52 14.63 15.56 10.71
C MET A 52 14.80 16.77 11.63
N TYR A 53 14.02 17.81 11.37
CA TYR A 53 13.97 18.99 12.23
C TYR A 53 12.52 19.32 12.58
N LYS A 54 12.31 19.82 13.82
CA LYS A 54 11.00 20.35 14.22
C LYS A 54 10.60 21.48 13.31
N SER A 55 9.33 21.50 12.94
CA SER A 55 8.78 22.53 12.04
C SER A 55 9.13 23.95 12.53
N ASN A 56 9.60 24.79 11.62
CA ASN A 56 10.01 26.15 11.89
C ASN A 56 11.13 26.32 12.95
N SER A 57 11.96 25.31 13.14
CA SER A 57 12.98 25.26 14.17
C SER A 57 14.27 24.63 13.64
N LYS A 58 15.40 24.91 14.33
CA LYS A 58 16.68 24.22 14.10
C LYS A 58 16.87 23.03 15.05
N VAL A 59 15.86 22.68 15.82
CA VAL A 59 15.91 21.57 16.76
C VAL A 59 15.71 20.27 16.00
N LYS A 60 16.71 19.40 16.06
CA LYS A 60 16.68 18.09 15.40
C LYS A 60 15.85 17.11 16.22
N LEU A 61 15.02 16.30 15.56
CA LEU A 61 14.35 15.16 16.18
C LEU A 61 15.33 13.99 16.31
N ASP A 62 15.19 13.25 17.40
CA ASP A 62 15.93 12.01 17.61
C ASP A 62 15.12 10.83 17.05
N PRO A 63 15.62 10.09 16.02
CA PRO A 63 14.91 8.97 15.44
C PRO A 63 14.68 7.82 16.42
N SER A 64 15.46 7.72 17.51
CA SER A 64 15.24 6.71 18.55
C SER A 64 14.03 7.00 19.44
N HIS A 65 13.58 8.24 19.48
CA HIS A 65 12.49 8.73 20.32
C HIS A 65 11.21 9.07 19.54
N ILE A 66 11.11 8.68 18.27
CA ILE A 66 9.86 8.85 17.51
C ILE A 66 8.81 7.87 18.04
N TYR A 67 7.74 8.39 18.61
CA TYR A 67 6.64 7.60 19.18
C TYR A 67 5.41 7.54 18.27
N GLY A 68 5.31 8.45 17.27
CA GLY A 68 4.15 8.49 16.40
C GLY A 68 4.41 9.15 15.07
N VAL A 69 3.62 8.74 14.09
CA VAL A 69 3.48 9.39 12.79
C VAL A 69 2.03 9.79 12.59
N GLY A 70 1.79 10.85 11.85
CA GLY A 70 0.44 11.31 11.60
C GLY A 70 0.32 12.07 10.29
N PHE A 71 -0.93 12.22 9.86
CA PHE A 71 -1.28 13.06 8.74
C PHE A 71 -2.19 14.17 9.20
N TRP A 72 -1.95 15.36 8.70
CA TRP A 72 -2.80 16.52 8.94
C TRP A 72 -3.37 17.01 7.63
N SER A 73 -4.67 17.24 7.58
CA SER A 73 -5.36 17.76 6.41
C SER A 73 -6.12 19.03 6.76
N PHE A 74 -5.91 20.07 5.99
CA PHE A 74 -6.68 21.31 6.06
C PHE A 74 -7.80 21.27 5.01
N GLY A 75 -8.95 21.85 5.33
CA GLY A 75 -9.99 22.14 4.33
C GLY A 75 -10.85 20.97 3.88
N GLY A 76 -10.85 19.84 4.59
CA GLY A 76 -11.87 18.80 4.41
C GLY A 76 -11.68 17.88 3.20
N SER A 77 -10.59 18.02 2.40
CA SER A 77 -10.29 17.05 1.36
C SER A 77 -9.65 15.81 1.96
N PRO A 78 -10.05 14.59 1.57
CA PRO A 78 -9.45 13.38 2.07
C PRO A 78 -8.00 13.21 1.61
N ILE A 79 -7.18 12.59 2.45
CA ILE A 79 -5.87 12.08 2.05
C ILE A 79 -6.02 10.57 1.93
N ILE A 80 -5.64 10.02 0.79
CA ILE A 80 -5.58 8.59 0.58
C ILE A 80 -4.14 8.15 0.86
N ILE A 81 -3.97 7.30 1.85
CA ILE A 81 -2.68 6.76 2.26
C ILE A 81 -2.67 5.28 1.90
N ASP A 82 -1.78 4.90 1.00
CA ASP A 82 -1.66 3.50 0.60
C ASP A 82 -0.88 2.70 1.65
N LYS A 83 0.27 3.22 2.05
CA LYS A 83 1.12 2.59 3.08
C LYS A 83 2.13 3.56 3.67
N VAL A 84 2.60 3.22 4.88
CA VAL A 84 3.74 3.86 5.53
C VAL A 84 4.71 2.77 5.97
N TYR A 85 5.99 2.90 5.65
CA TYR A 85 7.00 1.91 5.99
C TYR A 85 8.36 2.54 6.25
N LEU A 86 9.26 1.75 6.83
CA LEU A 86 10.65 2.10 7.11
C LEU A 86 11.55 1.35 6.13
N THR A 87 12.59 2.00 5.61
CA THR A 87 13.51 1.37 4.67
C THR A 87 14.94 1.90 4.83
N ASN A 88 15.89 1.08 4.40
CA ASN A 88 17.30 1.45 4.23
C ASN A 88 17.69 1.61 2.76
N SER A 89 16.76 1.31 1.84
CA SER A 89 16.98 1.44 0.40
C SER A 89 17.04 2.91 -0.01
N ASP A 90 18.06 3.29 -0.75
CA ASP A 90 18.19 4.64 -1.31
C ASP A 90 17.22 4.88 -2.49
N ASP A 91 16.62 3.81 -3.02
CA ASP A 91 15.52 3.86 -4.00
C ASP A 91 14.14 3.90 -3.34
N TYR A 92 14.12 3.92 -2.01
CA TYR A 92 12.90 3.97 -1.19
C TYR A 92 11.92 2.80 -1.41
N GLU A 93 12.47 1.64 -1.73
CA GLU A 93 11.68 0.43 -1.90
C GLU A 93 11.14 -0.10 -0.57
N ASP A 94 9.97 -0.70 -0.63
CA ASP A 94 9.33 -1.34 0.50
C ASP A 94 10.07 -2.64 0.88
N PRO A 95 10.70 -2.73 2.06
CA PRO A 95 11.47 -3.89 2.45
C PRO A 95 10.63 -5.13 2.73
N THR A 96 9.31 -4.99 2.83
CA THR A 96 8.42 -6.14 3.11
C THR A 96 8.27 -7.08 1.93
N GLY A 97 8.70 -6.65 0.73
CA GLY A 97 8.58 -7.44 -0.49
C GLY A 97 7.14 -7.81 -0.85
N ILE A 98 6.16 -7.22 -0.16
CA ILE A 98 4.76 -7.30 -0.58
C ILE A 98 4.62 -6.33 -1.74
N GLU A 99 5.05 -6.76 -2.92
CA GLU A 99 4.56 -6.17 -4.14
C GLU A 99 3.04 -6.23 -4.09
N ASP A 100 2.39 -5.16 -4.56
CA ASP A 100 0.95 -5.23 -4.81
C ASP A 100 0.69 -6.55 -5.53
N VAL A 101 -0.05 -7.43 -4.88
CA VAL A 101 -0.48 -8.66 -5.54
C VAL A 101 -1.33 -8.18 -6.70
N THR A 102 -0.70 -8.04 -7.85
CA THR A 102 -1.43 -7.85 -9.10
C THR A 102 -2.27 -9.10 -9.22
N VAL A 103 -3.53 -8.97 -8.83
CA VAL A 103 -4.50 -10.04 -9.02
C VAL A 103 -4.49 -10.30 -10.52
N ASP A 104 -3.86 -11.41 -10.91
CA ASP A 104 -3.86 -11.84 -12.32
C ASP A 104 -5.32 -11.91 -12.72
N LYS A 105 -5.73 -11.00 -13.61
CA LYS A 105 -7.13 -10.89 -14.06
C LYS A 105 -7.59 -12.18 -14.76
N ASP A 106 -6.66 -13.05 -15.13
CA ASP A 106 -6.90 -14.33 -15.75
C ASP A 106 -6.00 -15.43 -15.16
N PRO A 107 -6.19 -15.79 -13.88
CA PRO A 107 -5.31 -16.72 -13.19
C PRO A 107 -5.39 -18.13 -13.78
N LEU A 108 -4.31 -18.88 -13.62
CA LEU A 108 -4.31 -20.32 -13.88
C LEU A 108 -5.13 -21.03 -12.80
N VAL A 109 -6.09 -21.83 -13.23
CA VAL A 109 -7.02 -22.52 -12.33
C VAL A 109 -7.13 -23.99 -12.66
N ASP A 110 -7.51 -24.78 -11.66
CA ASP A 110 -7.96 -26.16 -11.84
C ASP A 110 -9.47 -26.19 -12.00
N VAL A 111 -9.95 -27.12 -12.79
CA VAL A 111 -11.37 -27.29 -13.11
C VAL A 111 -11.85 -28.66 -12.67
N TYR A 112 -12.98 -28.66 -11.98
CA TYR A 112 -13.63 -29.89 -11.49
C TYR A 112 -15.10 -29.92 -11.88
N THR A 113 -15.64 -31.14 -12.00
CA THR A 113 -17.09 -31.35 -12.01
C THR A 113 -17.67 -31.02 -10.62
N ILE A 114 -18.98 -30.83 -10.53
CA ILE A 114 -19.66 -30.64 -9.24
C ILE A 114 -19.50 -31.86 -8.30
N THR A 115 -19.19 -33.03 -8.84
CA THR A 115 -18.92 -34.26 -8.10
C THR A 115 -17.46 -34.43 -7.67
N GLY A 116 -16.61 -33.41 -7.96
CA GLY A 116 -15.21 -33.38 -7.55
C GLY A 116 -14.22 -34.06 -8.50
N ILE A 117 -14.67 -34.52 -9.68
CA ILE A 117 -13.76 -35.09 -10.68
C ILE A 117 -12.98 -33.95 -11.37
N LYS A 118 -11.65 -34.03 -11.34
CA LYS A 118 -10.78 -33.05 -11.99
C LYS A 118 -10.84 -33.21 -13.50
N LEU A 119 -11.19 -32.16 -14.21
CA LEU A 119 -11.29 -32.10 -15.65
C LEU A 119 -10.06 -31.48 -16.32
N ARG A 120 -9.51 -30.42 -15.72
CA ARG A 120 -8.35 -29.67 -16.24
C ARG A 120 -7.47 -29.18 -15.11
N THR A 121 -6.19 -28.95 -15.39
CA THR A 121 -5.21 -28.46 -14.43
C THR A 121 -4.45 -27.28 -15.02
N GLN A 122 -4.25 -26.23 -14.20
CA GLN A 122 -3.42 -25.06 -14.53
C GLN A 122 -3.76 -24.46 -15.90
N VAL A 123 -5.03 -24.19 -16.15
CA VAL A 123 -5.54 -23.58 -17.40
C VAL A 123 -6.00 -22.15 -17.13
N ARG A 124 -5.90 -21.29 -18.14
CA ARG A 124 -6.38 -19.91 -18.05
C ARG A 124 -7.89 -19.89 -17.82
N ARG A 125 -8.33 -19.14 -16.82
CA ARG A 125 -9.75 -19.08 -16.44
C ARG A 125 -10.65 -18.66 -17.60
N SER A 126 -10.23 -17.67 -18.38
CA SER A 126 -10.99 -17.15 -19.53
C SER A 126 -11.15 -18.17 -20.66
N GLU A 127 -10.13 -18.99 -20.92
CA GLU A 127 -10.15 -20.06 -21.92
C GLU A 127 -11.11 -21.17 -21.51
N VAL A 128 -11.02 -21.58 -20.26
CA VAL A 128 -11.88 -22.63 -19.70
C VAL A 128 -13.37 -22.28 -19.80
N ILE A 129 -13.75 -21.07 -19.43
CA ILE A 129 -15.15 -20.64 -19.48
C ILE A 129 -15.68 -20.66 -20.92
N ARG A 130 -14.82 -20.41 -21.91
CA ARG A 130 -15.18 -20.43 -23.31
C ARG A 130 -15.30 -21.84 -23.89
N GLU A 131 -14.44 -22.76 -23.45
CA GLU A 131 -14.31 -24.11 -24.03
C GLU A 131 -15.23 -25.16 -23.40
N LEU A 132 -15.57 -25.02 -22.12
CA LEU A 132 -16.39 -25.98 -21.42
C LEU A 132 -17.82 -26.00 -22.00
N PRO A 133 -18.44 -27.21 -22.14
CA PRO A 133 -19.85 -27.34 -22.51
C PRO A 133 -20.76 -26.73 -21.42
N ALA A 134 -22.03 -26.55 -21.76
CA ALA A 134 -23.04 -26.10 -20.80
C ALA A 134 -23.05 -27.05 -19.59
N GLY A 135 -23.05 -26.50 -18.39
CA GLY A 135 -22.98 -27.29 -17.17
C GLY A 135 -22.56 -26.48 -15.94
N ILE A 136 -22.45 -27.16 -14.81
CA ILE A 136 -22.00 -26.57 -13.55
C ILE A 136 -20.62 -27.15 -13.21
N TYR A 137 -19.66 -26.27 -12.96
CA TYR A 137 -18.27 -26.60 -12.69
C TYR A 137 -17.73 -25.87 -11.47
N ILE A 138 -16.67 -26.40 -10.87
CA ILE A 138 -15.85 -25.71 -9.90
C ILE A 138 -14.58 -25.27 -10.64
N VAL A 139 -14.37 -23.96 -10.77
CA VAL A 139 -13.24 -23.34 -11.46
C VAL A 139 -12.41 -22.58 -10.42
N GLY A 140 -11.22 -23.10 -10.11
CA GLY A 140 -10.46 -22.61 -8.97
C GLY A 140 -11.19 -22.86 -7.66
N ARG A 141 -11.72 -21.82 -7.04
CA ARG A 141 -12.50 -21.89 -5.78
C ARG A 141 -13.97 -21.51 -5.95
N GLU A 142 -14.40 -21.24 -7.17
CA GLU A 142 -15.74 -20.74 -7.46
C GLU A 142 -16.59 -21.77 -8.20
N LYS A 143 -17.88 -21.81 -7.86
CA LYS A 143 -18.87 -22.57 -8.60
C LYS A 143 -19.44 -21.72 -9.70
N ILE A 144 -19.28 -22.18 -10.96
CA ILE A 144 -19.67 -21.44 -12.17
C ILE A 144 -20.68 -22.29 -12.95
N ALA A 145 -21.77 -21.63 -13.40
CA ALA A 145 -22.69 -22.19 -14.37
C ALA A 145 -22.36 -21.65 -15.77
N ILE A 146 -22.11 -22.56 -16.71
CA ILE A 146 -21.88 -22.21 -18.12
C ILE A 146 -23.18 -22.48 -18.88
N LEU A 147 -23.73 -21.41 -19.43
CA LEU A 147 -24.94 -21.43 -20.28
C LEU A 147 -24.50 -21.18 -21.72
N LYS A 148 -24.83 -22.09 -22.61
CA LYS A 148 -24.59 -21.93 -24.07
C LYS A 148 -25.90 -22.09 -24.80
#